data_ee7e0ca68fc05ba10351b3734397e5a5
#
_entry.id   ee7e0ca68fc05ba10351b3734397e5a5
#
_cell.length_a   1.000
_cell.length_b   1.000
_cell.length_c   1.000
_cell.angle_alpha   90.00
_cell.angle_beta   90.00
_cell.angle_gamma   90.00
#
_symmetry.space_group_name_H-M   'P 1'
#
loop_
_entity.id
_entity.type
_entity.pdbx_description
1 polymer ?
#
loop_
_entity_poly.entity_id
_entity_poly.type
_entity_poly.pdbx_seq_one_letter_code
_entity_poly.pdbx_strand_id
1 'polypeptide(L)'
;MSGYIPISGADEPLPGLEKYESQTQVDSTKLHYVEKFVDDCLQCGAIVVFVASPHYSIIDSAYYAPLADLARRRGLTFLNYHGNGLFTDRPEYFHDPTHLNSRGAERFSEIFAADLRRIVSPAGE
;
A
#
# COMPACT_ATOMS: atom_id res chain seq x y z
N MET A 1 -1.65 -10.00 18.21
CA MET A 1 -1.58 -10.89 17.03
C MET A 1 -1.39 -10.03 15.78
N SER A 2 -0.39 -10.34 15.00
CA SER A 2 -0.19 -9.65 13.74
C SER A 2 -1.20 -10.13 12.72
N GLY A 3 -1.62 -9.27 11.80
CA GLY A 3 -2.48 -9.65 10.70
C GLY A 3 -1.76 -10.39 9.57
N TYR A 4 -0.54 -10.81 9.80
CA TYR A 4 0.27 -11.48 8.78
C TYR A 4 0.06 -12.99 8.83
N ILE A 5 -0.40 -13.53 7.72
CA ILE A 5 -0.54 -14.97 7.52
C ILE A 5 0.32 -15.34 6.31
N PRO A 6 1.44 -16.05 6.51
CA PRO A 6 2.29 -16.44 5.38
C PRO A 6 1.59 -17.48 4.51
N ILE A 7 1.71 -17.31 3.19
CA ILE A 7 1.24 -18.28 2.22
C ILE A 7 2.36 -19.29 2.02
N SER A 8 2.22 -20.45 2.63
CA SER A 8 3.24 -21.49 2.58
C SER A 8 3.37 -22.11 1.18
N GLY A 9 4.60 -22.46 0.81
CA GLY A 9 4.89 -23.13 -0.46
C GLY A 9 4.82 -22.24 -1.69
N ALA A 10 4.71 -20.91 -1.51
CA ALA A 10 4.50 -19.98 -2.61
C ALA A 10 5.68 -19.04 -2.85
N ASP A 11 6.90 -19.58 -2.82
CA ASP A 11 8.10 -18.78 -3.08
C ASP A 11 8.35 -18.54 -4.56
N GLU A 12 7.59 -19.21 -5.43
CA GLU A 12 7.67 -19.04 -6.87
C GLU A 12 6.35 -18.55 -7.43
N PRO A 13 6.38 -17.74 -8.52
CA PRO A 13 5.16 -17.28 -9.15
C PRO A 13 4.34 -18.45 -9.66
N LEU A 14 3.01 -18.31 -9.61
CA LEU A 14 2.12 -19.29 -10.23
C LEU A 14 2.33 -19.29 -11.74
N PRO A 15 2.27 -20.47 -12.40
CA PRO A 15 2.32 -20.53 -13.85
C PRO A 15 1.21 -19.65 -14.46
N GLY A 16 1.59 -18.82 -15.43
CA GLY A 16 0.66 -17.95 -16.11
C GLY A 16 0.26 -16.71 -15.34
N LEU A 17 1.02 -16.32 -14.29
CA LEU A 17 0.79 -15.08 -13.58
C LEU A 17 0.93 -13.89 -14.53
N GLU A 18 -0.16 -13.18 -14.75
CA GLU A 18 -0.20 -12.01 -15.61
C GLU A 18 -0.69 -10.79 -14.83
N LYS A 19 -0.21 -9.61 -15.22
CA LYS A 19 -0.73 -8.36 -14.67
C LYS A 19 -2.14 -8.10 -15.17
N TYR A 20 -3.00 -7.66 -14.29
CA TYR A 20 -4.32 -7.15 -14.67
C TYR A 20 -4.32 -5.61 -14.64
N GLU A 21 -5.26 -5.02 -15.36
CA GLU A 21 -5.46 -3.57 -15.31
C GLU A 21 -6.49 -3.24 -14.23
N SER A 22 -6.06 -2.37 -13.30
CA SER A 22 -6.98 -1.83 -12.30
C SER A 22 -7.80 -0.72 -12.93
N GLN A 23 -9.11 -0.75 -12.73
CA GLN A 23 -9.98 0.30 -13.24
C GLN A 23 -10.08 1.45 -12.24
N THR A 24 -9.93 2.66 -12.76
CA THR A 24 -10.06 3.86 -11.97
C THR A 24 -11.54 4.18 -11.76
N GLN A 25 -12.01 4.02 -10.54
CA GLN A 25 -13.37 4.41 -10.21
C GLN A 25 -13.37 5.02 -8.82
N VAL A 26 -13.73 6.29 -8.75
CA VAL A 26 -13.83 7.00 -7.48
C VAL A 26 -15.24 6.79 -6.92
N ASP A 27 -15.31 6.14 -5.75
CA ASP A 27 -16.54 6.09 -4.98
C ASP A 27 -16.53 7.27 -4.01
N SER A 28 -17.30 8.32 -4.35
CA SER A 28 -17.34 9.54 -3.55
C SER A 28 -17.87 9.33 -2.14
N THR A 29 -18.76 8.34 -1.96
CA THR A 29 -19.28 8.01 -0.63
C THR A 29 -18.19 7.39 0.24
N LYS A 30 -17.43 6.44 -0.31
CA LYS A 30 -16.31 5.84 0.41
C LYS A 30 -15.23 6.87 0.74
N LEU A 31 -14.91 7.74 -0.22
CA LEU A 31 -13.93 8.80 -0.01
C LEU A 31 -14.38 9.75 1.12
N HIS A 32 -15.66 10.10 1.16
CA HIS A 32 -16.21 10.94 2.23
C HIS A 32 -15.99 10.31 3.61
N TYR A 33 -16.25 9.00 3.75
CA TYR A 33 -16.04 8.31 5.02
C TYR A 33 -14.56 8.17 5.38
N VAL A 34 -13.69 7.98 4.39
CA VAL A 34 -12.24 7.98 4.63
C VAL A 34 -11.79 9.34 5.17
N GLU A 35 -12.25 10.41 4.54
CA GLU A 35 -11.91 11.77 4.97
C GLU A 35 -12.39 12.04 6.39
N LYS A 36 -13.62 11.66 6.72
CA LYS A 36 -14.16 11.79 8.07
C LYS A 36 -13.34 10.99 9.09
N PHE A 37 -13.01 9.76 8.77
CA PHE A 37 -12.19 8.91 9.64
C PHE A 37 -10.81 9.54 9.88
N VAL A 38 -10.18 10.05 8.84
CA VAL A 38 -8.89 10.75 8.95
C VAL A 38 -9.01 11.95 9.89
N ASP A 39 -10.02 12.78 9.69
CA ASP A 39 -10.21 13.96 10.52
C ASP A 39 -10.42 13.60 11.99
N ASP A 40 -11.21 12.56 12.26
CA ASP A 40 -11.42 12.07 13.61
C ASP A 40 -10.11 11.57 14.25
N CYS A 41 -9.30 10.83 13.49
CA CYS A 41 -8.00 10.37 13.96
C CYS A 41 -7.04 11.53 14.27
N LEU A 42 -6.99 12.53 13.41
CA LEU A 42 -6.13 13.70 13.62
C LEU A 42 -6.56 14.49 14.84
N GLN A 43 -7.86 14.61 15.09
CA GLN A 43 -8.38 15.26 16.30
C GLN A 43 -7.97 14.54 17.57
N CYS A 44 -7.80 13.22 17.50
CA CYS A 44 -7.33 12.42 18.64
C CYS A 44 -5.80 12.45 18.79
N GLY A 45 -5.08 13.19 17.97
CA GLY A 45 -3.64 13.27 18.02
C GLY A 45 -2.91 12.09 17.37
N ALA A 46 -3.61 11.25 16.60
CA ALA A 46 -3.00 10.13 15.92
C ALA A 46 -2.19 10.59 14.72
N ILE A 47 -1.13 9.84 14.42
CA ILE A 47 -0.41 9.96 13.16
C ILE A 47 -1.11 9.05 12.16
N VAL A 48 -1.54 9.60 11.04
CA VAL A 48 -2.24 8.85 10.00
C VAL A 48 -1.33 8.72 8.78
N VAL A 49 -1.16 7.50 8.29
CA VAL A 49 -0.37 7.20 7.10
C VAL A 49 -1.23 6.40 6.15
N PHE A 50 -1.30 6.84 4.90
CA PHE A 50 -1.93 6.04 3.85
C PHE A 50 -0.91 5.09 3.25
N VAL A 51 -1.33 3.85 3.02
CA VAL A 51 -0.47 2.82 2.44
C VAL A 51 -1.23 2.10 1.33
N ALA A 52 -0.67 2.13 0.13
CA ALA A 52 -1.12 1.26 -0.95
C ALA A 52 -0.15 0.08 -1.02
N SER A 53 -0.65 -1.11 -0.69
CA SER A 53 0.17 -2.32 -0.68
C SER A 53 0.59 -2.76 -2.08
N PRO A 54 1.66 -3.54 -2.21
CA PRO A 54 2.09 -4.02 -3.53
C PRO A 54 1.07 -4.94 -4.19
N HIS A 55 0.85 -4.72 -5.48
CA HIS A 55 0.04 -5.59 -6.34
C HIS A 55 0.78 -5.83 -7.64
N TYR A 56 0.59 -6.99 -8.22
CA TYR A 56 1.10 -7.33 -9.54
C TYR A 56 0.04 -6.95 -10.57
N SER A 57 -0.09 -5.65 -10.83
CA SER A 57 -1.11 -5.10 -11.72
C SER A 57 -0.63 -3.83 -12.41
N ILE A 58 -1.25 -3.51 -13.52
CA ILE A 58 -1.06 -2.26 -14.23
C ILE A 58 -2.08 -1.27 -13.68
N ILE A 59 -1.63 -0.12 -13.20
CA ILE A 59 -2.51 0.92 -12.70
C ILE A 59 -2.39 2.18 -13.56
N ASP A 60 -3.53 2.84 -13.72
CA ASP A 60 -3.56 4.20 -14.25
C ASP A 60 -2.93 5.15 -13.22
N SER A 61 -2.18 6.13 -13.69
CA SER A 61 -1.59 7.17 -12.83
C SER A 61 -2.63 7.91 -11.99
N ALA A 62 -3.88 7.95 -12.43
CA ALA A 62 -4.98 8.59 -11.72
C ALA A 62 -5.65 7.68 -10.67
N TYR A 63 -5.27 6.40 -10.59
CA TYR A 63 -5.95 5.44 -9.73
C TYR A 63 -6.00 5.88 -8.27
N TYR A 64 -4.88 6.36 -7.74
CA TYR A 64 -4.78 6.81 -6.36
C TYR A 64 -4.90 8.33 -6.19
N ALA A 65 -5.19 9.07 -7.26
CA ALA A 65 -5.21 10.53 -7.21
C ALA A 65 -6.14 11.10 -6.12
N PRO A 66 -7.35 10.57 -5.89
CA PRO A 66 -8.22 11.09 -4.83
C PRO A 66 -7.61 10.93 -3.43
N LEU A 67 -6.95 9.80 -3.16
CA LEU A 67 -6.30 9.56 -1.88
C LEU A 67 -5.03 10.38 -1.73
N ALA A 68 -4.26 10.51 -2.80
CA ALA A 68 -3.05 11.35 -2.81
C ALA A 68 -3.42 12.82 -2.56
N ASP A 69 -4.50 13.30 -3.15
CA ASP A 69 -4.99 14.65 -2.93
C ASP A 69 -5.45 14.86 -1.49
N LEU A 70 -6.19 13.91 -0.93
CA LEU A 70 -6.62 13.99 0.47
C LEU A 70 -5.40 14.00 1.41
N ALA A 71 -4.41 13.14 1.18
CA ALA A 71 -3.19 13.11 1.97
C ALA A 71 -2.49 14.46 1.93
N ARG A 72 -2.35 15.05 0.74
CA ARG A 72 -1.74 16.36 0.57
C ARG A 72 -2.50 17.45 1.32
N ARG A 73 -3.82 17.47 1.20
CA ARG A 73 -4.66 18.48 1.86
C ARG A 73 -4.61 18.40 3.39
N ARG A 74 -4.40 17.20 3.94
CA ARG A 74 -4.33 16.96 5.38
C ARG A 74 -2.89 16.88 5.92
N GLY A 75 -1.89 17.02 5.06
CA GLY A 75 -0.49 16.92 5.48
C GLY A 75 -0.08 15.51 5.90
N LEU A 76 -0.68 14.49 5.32
CA LEU A 76 -0.37 13.09 5.61
C LEU A 76 0.67 12.55 4.64
N THR A 77 1.39 11.52 5.08
CA THR A 77 2.26 10.75 4.20
C THR A 77 1.46 9.66 3.49
N PHE A 78 1.68 9.51 2.20
CA PHE A 78 1.13 8.42 1.41
C PHE A 78 2.28 7.54 0.92
N LEU A 79 2.35 6.32 1.43
CA LEU A 79 3.33 5.31 0.99
C LEU A 79 2.67 4.45 -0.08
N ASN A 80 3.00 4.69 -1.33
CA ASN A 80 2.43 3.95 -2.45
C ASN A 80 3.44 2.93 -2.97
N TYR A 81 3.25 1.67 -2.59
CA TYR A 81 4.10 0.56 -3.06
C TYR A 81 3.54 -0.13 -4.30
N HIS A 82 2.36 0.28 -4.76
CA HIS A 82 1.73 -0.35 -5.92
C HIS A 82 2.41 0.07 -7.23
N GLY A 83 2.86 1.31 -7.32
CA GLY A 83 3.38 1.85 -8.58
C GLY A 83 4.88 2.12 -8.63
N ASN A 84 5.66 1.69 -7.65
CA ASN A 84 7.06 2.12 -7.54
C ASN A 84 8.09 1.16 -8.15
N GLY A 85 7.69 0.06 -8.75
CA GLY A 85 8.60 -0.89 -9.40
C GLY A 85 9.37 -1.81 -8.47
N LEU A 86 9.39 -1.55 -7.16
CA LEU A 86 10.05 -2.43 -6.20
C LEU A 86 9.38 -3.81 -6.14
N PHE A 87 8.10 -3.86 -6.40
CA PHE A 87 7.29 -5.07 -6.37
C PHE A 87 6.55 -5.29 -7.69
N THR A 88 6.00 -4.23 -8.29
CA THR A 88 5.08 -4.30 -9.42
C THR A 88 5.67 -5.05 -10.63
N ASP A 89 6.99 -4.99 -10.82
CA ASP A 89 7.68 -5.67 -11.92
C ASP A 89 8.42 -6.93 -11.47
N ARG A 90 8.08 -7.45 -10.30
CA ARG A 90 8.76 -8.58 -9.68
C ARG A 90 7.80 -9.73 -9.41
N PRO A 91 7.45 -10.54 -10.42
CA PRO A 91 6.49 -11.64 -10.24
C PRO A 91 6.95 -12.65 -9.19
N GLU A 92 8.25 -12.76 -8.91
CA GLU A 92 8.81 -13.66 -7.90
C GLU A 92 8.36 -13.34 -6.47
N TYR A 93 7.76 -12.17 -6.25
CA TYR A 93 7.26 -11.76 -4.93
C TYR A 93 5.78 -12.05 -4.73
N PHE A 94 5.09 -12.60 -5.76
CA PHE A 94 3.65 -12.74 -5.72
C PHE A 94 3.20 -14.19 -5.78
N HIS A 95 2.18 -14.49 -4.97
CA HIS A 95 1.44 -15.74 -5.07
C HIS A 95 0.39 -15.65 -6.19
N ASP A 96 -0.33 -14.55 -6.24
CA ASP A 96 -1.26 -14.16 -7.29
C ASP A 96 -1.20 -12.63 -7.47
N PRO A 97 -1.93 -12.04 -8.44
CA PRO A 97 -1.79 -10.60 -8.71
C PRO A 97 -2.09 -9.67 -7.54
N THR A 98 -2.81 -10.13 -6.54
CA THR A 98 -3.20 -9.29 -5.40
C THR A 98 -2.54 -9.68 -4.09
N HIS A 99 -1.79 -10.78 -4.05
CA HIS A 99 -1.20 -11.30 -2.82
C HIS A 99 0.29 -11.58 -2.98
N LEU A 100 1.07 -11.01 -2.09
CA LEU A 100 2.48 -11.36 -1.98
C LEU A 100 2.63 -12.81 -1.49
N ASN A 101 3.65 -13.51 -1.99
CA ASN A 101 4.08 -14.76 -1.38
C ASN A 101 4.92 -14.46 -0.13
N SER A 102 5.42 -15.50 0.55
CA SER A 102 6.21 -15.34 1.78
C SER A 102 7.45 -14.47 1.57
N ARG A 103 8.13 -14.66 0.44
CA ARG A 103 9.32 -13.89 0.10
C ARG A 103 9.00 -12.42 -0.13
N GLY A 104 7.93 -12.14 -0.87
CA GLY A 104 7.48 -10.77 -1.11
C GLY A 104 7.00 -10.08 0.16
N ALA A 105 6.27 -10.79 1.00
CA ALA A 105 5.79 -10.26 2.26
C ALA A 105 6.93 -9.92 3.21
N GLU A 106 7.96 -10.77 3.29
CA GLU A 106 9.15 -10.51 4.09
C GLU A 106 9.88 -9.26 3.61
N ARG A 107 10.08 -9.15 2.30
CA ARG A 107 10.74 -7.98 1.71
C ARG A 107 9.92 -6.70 1.93
N PHE A 108 8.61 -6.78 1.74
CA PHE A 108 7.72 -5.64 1.98
C PHE A 108 7.76 -5.20 3.45
N SER A 109 7.75 -6.14 4.38
CA SER A 109 7.81 -5.83 5.82
C SER A 109 9.09 -5.08 6.19
N GLU A 110 10.22 -5.47 5.63
CA GLU A 110 11.50 -4.77 5.85
C GLU A 110 11.46 -3.33 5.35
N ILE A 111 10.99 -3.14 4.12
CA ILE A 111 10.93 -1.82 3.49
C ILE A 111 9.92 -0.94 4.22
N PHE A 112 8.74 -1.48 4.48
CA PHE A 112 7.66 -0.75 5.15
C PHE A 112 8.08 -0.31 6.56
N ALA A 113 8.71 -1.21 7.32
CA ALA A 113 9.18 -0.88 8.67
C ALA A 113 10.20 0.26 8.66
N ALA A 114 11.11 0.26 7.68
CA ALA A 114 12.10 1.33 7.56
C ALA A 114 11.44 2.66 7.20
N ASP A 115 10.49 2.65 6.26
CA ASP A 115 9.76 3.86 5.86
C ASP A 115 8.91 4.40 7.01
N LEU A 116 8.23 3.51 7.72
CA LEU A 116 7.38 3.90 8.85
C LEU A 116 8.20 4.54 9.99
N ARG A 117 9.37 4.00 10.28
CA ARG A 117 10.27 4.58 11.28
C ARG A 117 10.65 6.02 10.97
N ARG A 118 10.90 6.31 9.69
CA ARG A 118 11.23 7.68 9.28
C ARG A 118 10.07 8.65 9.46
N ILE A 119 8.84 8.15 9.34
CA ILE A 119 7.63 8.97 9.50
C ILE A 119 7.34 9.25 10.97
N VAL A 120 7.47 8.25 11.84
CA VAL A 120 7.08 8.37 13.24
C VAL A 120 8.20 8.87 14.14
N SER A 121 9.44 8.85 13.68
CA SER A 121 10.58 9.39 14.44
C SER A 121 10.80 10.83 14.04
N PRO A 122 10.70 11.78 14.98
CA PRO A 122 11.02 13.19 14.69
C PRO A 122 12.45 13.38 14.22
N ALA A 123 12.66 14.37 13.35
CA ALA A 123 13.99 14.70 12.89
C ALA A 123 14.90 15.09 14.07
N GLY A 124 16.09 14.50 14.12
CA GLY A 124 17.06 14.77 15.17
C GLY A 124 17.07 13.78 16.33
N GLU A 125 16.21 12.79 16.28
CA GLU A 125 16.25 11.66 17.23
C GLU A 125 17.11 10.52 16.71
#